data_c23aa058c8b0afdb01bb50228ea0900a
#
_entry.id   c23aa058c8b0afdb01bb50228ea0900a
#
_cell.length_a   1.000
_cell.length_b   1.000
_cell.length_c   1.000
_cell.angle_alpha   90.00
_cell.angle_beta   90.00
_cell.angle_gamma   90.00
#
_symmetry.space_group_name_H-M   'P 1'
#
loop_
_entity.id
_entity.type
_entity.pdbx_description
1 polymer ?
#
loop_
_entity_poly.entity_id
_entity_poly.type
_entity_poly.pdbx_seq_one_letter_code
_entity_poly.pdbx_strand_id
1 'polypeptide(L)'
;MVSKNLRQRWKEEYCKEWFQFIRDNPDYEWKYDYLSQNPNITWEIVKNNPQIPWSYRHLSINPNITWEIVKNNPQQYWDYGYLSLNRNITWEIVQNNPEHNWSYI
;
A
#
# COMPACT_ATOMS: atom_id res chain seq x y z
N MET A 1 15.83 24.86 -3.23
CA MET A 1 15.02 24.05 -2.31
C MET A 1 13.54 24.36 -2.51
N VAL A 2 12.76 23.35 -2.80
CA VAL A 2 11.31 23.51 -2.96
C VAL A 2 10.67 23.47 -1.59
N SER A 3 10.00 24.56 -1.20
CA SER A 3 9.26 24.56 0.05
C SER A 3 7.89 23.93 -0.17
N LYS A 4 7.48 23.08 0.74
CA LYS A 4 6.16 22.50 0.70
C LYS A 4 5.14 23.55 1.07
N ASN A 5 3.97 23.56 0.38
CA ASN A 5 2.90 24.46 0.77
C ASN A 5 2.28 24.03 2.10
N LEU A 6 1.51 24.91 2.72
CA LEU A 6 0.92 24.66 4.04
C LEU A 6 -0.01 23.44 4.05
N ARG A 7 -0.80 23.27 2.98
CA ARG A 7 -1.73 22.13 2.87
C ARG A 7 -0.98 20.80 2.86
N GLN A 8 0.11 20.71 2.10
CA GLN A 8 0.91 19.52 2.01
C GLN A 8 1.59 19.19 3.34
N ARG A 9 2.14 20.20 4.00
CA ARG A 9 2.78 20.03 5.31
C ARG A 9 1.77 19.56 6.36
N TRP A 10 0.58 20.16 6.37
CA TRP A 10 -0.49 19.77 7.29
C TRP A 10 -0.90 18.32 7.07
N LYS A 11 -1.04 17.91 5.81
CA LYS A 11 -1.41 16.54 5.47
C LYS A 11 -0.37 15.54 5.94
N GLU A 12 0.90 15.84 5.76
CA GLU A 12 1.99 14.95 6.19
C GLU A 12 2.03 14.79 7.70
N GLU A 13 1.87 15.89 8.43
CA GLU A 13 1.84 15.85 9.89
C GLU A 13 0.61 15.11 10.40
N TYR A 14 -0.54 15.33 9.79
CA TYR A 14 -1.76 14.62 10.14
C TYR A 14 -1.59 13.10 9.95
N CYS A 15 -1.04 12.68 8.83
CA CYS A 15 -0.84 11.26 8.55
C CYS A 15 0.12 10.62 9.55
N LYS A 16 1.16 11.34 9.94
CA LYS A 16 2.13 10.87 10.91
C LYS A 16 1.49 10.65 12.28
N GLU A 17 0.73 11.63 12.74
CA GLU A 17 0.06 11.54 14.04
C GLU A 17 -1.03 10.48 14.04
N TRP A 18 -1.78 10.38 12.95
CA TRP A 18 -2.82 9.38 12.78
C TRP A 18 -2.24 7.97 12.86
N PHE A 19 -1.16 7.72 12.16
CA PHE A 19 -0.55 6.39 12.20
C PHE A 19 0.08 6.11 13.56
N GLN A 20 0.65 7.11 14.21
CA GLN A 20 1.18 6.97 15.56
C GLN A 20 0.07 6.55 16.53
N PHE A 21 -1.11 7.15 16.39
CA PHE A 21 -2.26 6.78 17.22
C PHE A 21 -2.63 5.30 17.01
N ILE A 22 -2.61 4.83 15.78
CA ILE A 22 -2.91 3.42 15.48
C ILE A 22 -1.89 2.50 16.14
N ARG A 23 -0.61 2.84 16.04
CA ARG A 23 0.47 2.06 16.67
C ARG A 23 0.36 2.02 18.19
N ASP A 24 -0.05 3.14 18.79
CA ASP A 24 -0.12 3.29 20.23
C ASP A 24 -1.37 2.62 20.82
N ASN A 25 -2.28 2.17 19.98
CA ASN A 25 -3.54 1.55 20.44
C ASN A 25 -3.73 0.19 19.75
N PRO A 26 -2.82 -0.77 19.95
CA PRO A 26 -2.88 -2.05 19.24
C PRO A 26 -4.05 -2.94 19.66
N ASP A 27 -4.64 -2.70 20.83
CA ASP A 27 -5.77 -3.49 21.32
C ASP A 27 -7.10 -3.03 20.76
N TYR A 28 -7.12 -1.93 20.04
CA TYR A 28 -8.32 -1.47 19.34
C TYR A 28 -8.56 -2.36 18.11
N GLU A 29 -9.85 -2.62 17.81
CA GLU A 29 -10.21 -3.47 16.67
C GLU A 29 -10.08 -2.71 15.35
N TRP A 30 -8.84 -2.52 14.89
CA TRP A 30 -8.59 -1.87 13.62
C TRP A 30 -9.00 -2.79 12.47
N LYS A 31 -9.61 -2.22 11.44
CA LYS A 31 -9.92 -2.96 10.23
C LYS A 31 -8.71 -2.92 9.31
N TYR A 32 -7.85 -3.90 9.47
CA TYR A 32 -6.56 -3.93 8.76
C TYR A 32 -6.71 -4.04 7.25
N ASP A 33 -7.82 -4.60 6.76
CA ASP A 33 -8.11 -4.63 5.34
C ASP A 33 -8.24 -3.20 4.79
N TYR A 34 -9.07 -2.39 5.44
CA TYR A 34 -9.23 -0.99 5.03
C TYR A 34 -7.98 -0.17 5.28
N LEU A 35 -7.27 -0.45 6.37
CA LEU A 35 -6.03 0.22 6.67
C LEU A 35 -4.99 -0.04 5.57
N SER A 36 -4.89 -1.29 5.13
CA SER A 36 -3.92 -1.69 4.11
C SER A 36 -4.15 -0.98 2.78
N GLN A 37 -5.40 -0.66 2.42
CA GLN A 37 -5.69 0.02 1.16
C GLN A 37 -5.80 1.54 1.31
N ASN A 38 -5.58 2.05 2.52
CA ASN A 38 -5.66 3.49 2.78
C ASN A 38 -4.53 4.22 2.05
N PRO A 39 -4.83 5.28 1.28
CA PRO A 39 -3.79 5.99 0.52
C PRO A 39 -2.76 6.72 1.38
N ASN A 40 -3.00 6.83 2.69
CA ASN A 40 -2.01 7.38 3.61
C ASN A 40 -1.02 6.33 4.10
N ILE A 41 -1.26 5.05 3.80
CA ILE A 41 -0.34 3.96 4.13
C ILE A 41 0.62 3.77 2.96
N THR A 42 1.90 3.98 3.22
CA THR A 42 2.97 3.83 2.23
C THR A 42 3.67 2.50 2.44
N TRP A 43 4.43 2.06 1.43
CA TRP A 43 5.24 0.85 1.57
C TRP A 43 6.26 0.99 2.70
N GLU A 44 6.79 2.20 2.90
CA GLU A 44 7.72 2.49 4.00
C GLU A 44 7.09 2.17 5.35
N ILE A 45 5.84 2.59 5.56
CA ILE A 45 5.10 2.32 6.79
C ILE A 45 4.90 0.81 6.97
N VAL A 46 4.49 0.12 5.93
CA VAL A 46 4.24 -1.34 5.98
C VAL A 46 5.53 -2.07 6.35
N LYS A 47 6.59 -1.76 5.65
CA LYS A 47 7.89 -2.39 5.81
C LYS A 47 8.47 -2.18 7.21
N ASN A 48 8.29 -0.98 7.76
CA ASN A 48 8.81 -0.62 9.07
C ASN A 48 7.93 -1.06 10.23
N ASN A 49 6.77 -1.65 9.97
CA ASN A 49 5.84 -2.09 11.00
C ASN A 49 5.35 -3.52 10.71
N PRO A 50 6.27 -4.49 10.68
CA PRO A 50 5.92 -5.87 10.32
C PRO A 50 5.04 -6.58 11.35
N GLN A 51 4.94 -6.02 12.57
CA GLN A 51 4.08 -6.57 13.62
C GLN A 51 2.60 -6.33 13.34
N ILE A 52 2.26 -5.37 12.48
CA ILE A 52 0.88 -5.10 12.09
C ILE A 52 0.44 -6.15 11.07
N PRO A 53 -0.75 -6.76 11.24
CA PRO A 53 -1.22 -7.79 10.31
C PRO A 53 -1.77 -7.19 9.02
N TRP A 54 -0.87 -6.65 8.19
CA TRP A 54 -1.24 -6.05 6.91
C TRP A 54 -1.90 -7.08 6.00
N SER A 55 -2.94 -6.66 5.28
CA SER A 55 -3.57 -7.48 4.26
C SER A 55 -2.89 -7.23 2.92
N TYR A 56 -2.11 -8.17 2.43
CA TYR A 56 -1.43 -8.01 1.14
C TYR A 56 -2.40 -8.01 -0.04
N ARG A 57 -3.57 -8.67 0.12
CA ARG A 57 -4.64 -8.54 -0.85
C ARG A 57 -5.05 -7.08 -1.01
N HIS A 58 -5.31 -6.40 0.11
CA HIS A 58 -5.75 -5.00 0.08
C HIS A 58 -4.59 -4.04 -0.17
N LEU A 59 -3.36 -4.40 0.22
CA LEU A 59 -2.18 -3.65 -0.19
C LEU A 59 -2.02 -3.66 -1.71
N SER A 60 -2.42 -4.75 -2.35
CA SER A 60 -2.30 -4.88 -3.80
C SER A 60 -3.09 -3.80 -4.56
N ILE A 61 -4.14 -3.25 -3.97
CA ILE A 61 -4.91 -2.15 -4.57
C ILE A 61 -4.56 -0.78 -3.98
N ASN A 62 -3.59 -0.73 -3.07
CA ASN A 62 -3.16 0.54 -2.49
C ASN A 62 -2.42 1.36 -3.55
N PRO A 63 -2.80 2.64 -3.76
CA PRO A 63 -2.18 3.46 -4.80
C PRO A 63 -0.70 3.75 -4.58
N ASN A 64 -0.17 3.48 -3.39
CA ASN A 64 1.25 3.64 -3.11
C ASN A 64 2.06 2.39 -3.47
N ILE A 65 1.40 1.30 -3.83
CA ILE A 65 2.08 0.07 -4.22
C ILE A 65 2.29 0.09 -5.74
N THR A 66 3.54 0.00 -6.16
CA THR A 66 3.94 0.01 -7.56
C THR A 66 4.41 -1.37 -7.98
N TRP A 67 4.54 -1.60 -9.29
CA TRP A 67 5.10 -2.85 -9.80
C TRP A 67 6.51 -3.09 -9.28
N GLU A 68 7.30 -2.03 -9.14
CA GLU A 68 8.66 -2.11 -8.62
C GLU A 68 8.67 -2.72 -7.20
N ILE A 69 7.75 -2.28 -6.35
CA ILE A 69 7.63 -2.80 -4.99
C ILE A 69 7.26 -4.29 -5.01
N VAL A 70 6.27 -4.65 -5.83
CA VAL A 70 5.80 -6.04 -5.93
C VAL A 70 6.92 -6.95 -6.42
N LYS A 71 7.57 -6.54 -7.49
CA LYS A 71 8.64 -7.29 -8.14
C LYS A 71 9.84 -7.51 -7.21
N ASN A 72 10.16 -6.51 -6.40
CA ASN A 72 11.30 -6.56 -5.48
C ASN A 72 10.97 -7.27 -4.17
N ASN A 73 9.71 -7.64 -3.95
CA ASN A 73 9.27 -8.31 -2.73
C ASN A 73 8.41 -9.54 -3.08
N PRO A 74 8.96 -10.49 -3.87
CA PRO A 74 8.18 -11.62 -4.38
C PRO A 74 7.74 -12.61 -3.31
N GLN A 75 8.35 -12.54 -2.11
CA GLN A 75 8.02 -13.44 -1.01
C GLN A 75 6.70 -13.08 -0.34
N GLN A 76 6.15 -11.88 -0.62
CA GLN A 76 4.89 -11.45 -0.02
C GLN A 76 3.70 -12.01 -0.79
N TYR A 77 2.55 -12.10 -0.10
CA TYR A 77 1.33 -12.69 -0.66
C TYR A 77 0.52 -11.69 -1.48
N TRP A 78 1.16 -11.09 -2.50
CA TRP A 78 0.47 -10.17 -3.40
C TRP A 78 -0.69 -10.88 -4.11
N ASP A 79 -1.81 -10.20 -4.26
CA ASP A 79 -2.97 -10.72 -4.97
C ASP A 79 -2.98 -10.12 -6.38
N TYR A 80 -2.66 -10.91 -7.39
CA TYR A 80 -2.53 -10.41 -8.76
C TYR A 80 -3.88 -10.04 -9.38
N GLY A 81 -4.97 -10.66 -8.92
CA GLY A 81 -6.31 -10.22 -9.29
C GLY A 81 -6.59 -8.81 -8.81
N TYR A 82 -6.23 -8.51 -7.56
CA TYR A 82 -6.38 -7.19 -6.99
C TYR A 82 -5.37 -6.20 -7.57
N LEU A 83 -4.15 -6.64 -7.87
CA LEU A 83 -3.17 -5.81 -8.57
C LEU A 83 -3.69 -5.34 -9.92
N SER A 84 -4.52 -6.15 -10.58
CA SER A 84 -5.12 -5.77 -11.85
C SER A 84 -6.02 -4.53 -11.73
N LEU A 85 -6.48 -4.22 -10.50
CA LEU A 85 -7.27 -3.02 -10.22
C LEU A 85 -6.41 -1.83 -9.82
N ASN A 86 -5.12 -2.04 -9.61
CA ASN A 86 -4.20 -1.00 -9.18
C ASN A 86 -3.80 -0.14 -10.39
N ARG A 87 -4.01 1.17 -10.29
CA ARG A 87 -3.72 2.09 -11.38
C ARG A 87 -2.26 2.15 -11.79
N ASN A 88 -1.37 1.66 -10.93
CA ASN A 88 0.08 1.61 -11.22
C ASN A 88 0.45 0.41 -12.07
N ILE A 89 -0.48 -0.53 -12.26
CA ILE A 89 -0.27 -1.72 -13.08
C ILE A 89 -0.81 -1.42 -14.48
N THR A 90 0.09 -1.39 -15.44
CA THR A 90 -0.25 -1.08 -16.83
C THR A 90 -0.43 -2.37 -17.63
N TRP A 91 -1.08 -2.26 -18.80
CA TRP A 91 -1.22 -3.39 -19.70
C TRP A 91 0.14 -3.95 -20.12
N GLU A 92 1.12 -3.07 -20.30
CA GLU A 92 2.50 -3.48 -20.63
C GLU A 92 3.08 -4.38 -19.54
N ILE A 93 2.88 -4.02 -18.27
CA ILE A 93 3.35 -4.83 -17.13
C ILE A 93 2.71 -6.22 -17.18
N VAL A 94 1.40 -6.28 -17.41
CA VAL A 94 0.66 -7.55 -17.47
C VAL A 94 1.18 -8.40 -18.63
N GLN A 95 1.36 -7.81 -19.81
CA GLN A 95 1.85 -8.52 -20.99
C GLN A 95 3.25 -9.08 -20.79
N ASN A 96 4.12 -8.33 -20.10
CA ASN A 96 5.50 -8.74 -19.89
C ASN A 96 5.66 -9.73 -18.75
N ASN A 97 4.59 -10.01 -17.99
CA ASN A 97 4.63 -10.90 -16.82
C ASN A 97 3.43 -11.86 -16.83
N PRO A 98 3.26 -12.66 -17.91
CA PRO A 98 2.06 -13.48 -18.10
C PRO A 98 1.95 -14.65 -17.15
N GLU A 99 3.00 -14.96 -16.39
CA GLU A 99 3.04 -16.10 -15.47
C GLU A 99 2.15 -15.89 -14.23
N HIS A 100 1.72 -14.65 -13.96
CA HIS A 100 0.91 -14.35 -12.79
C HIS A 100 -0.59 -14.44 -13.08
N ASN A 101 -1.38 -14.62 -12.02
CA ASN A 101 -2.82 -14.79 -12.12
C ASN A 101 -3.55 -13.43 -12.20
N TRP A 102 -3.28 -12.67 -13.25
CA TRP A 102 -3.94 -11.40 -13.49
C TRP A 102 -5.44 -11.61 -13.75
N SER A 103 -6.25 -10.60 -13.39
CA SER A 103 -7.67 -10.58 -13.75
C SER A 103 -7.84 -9.71 -15.01
N TYR A 104 -8.43 -10.31 -16.04
CA TYR A 104 -8.64 -9.63 -17.33
C TYR A 104 -10.07 -9.09 -17.50
N ILE A 105 -10.83 -9.06 -16.43
CA ILE A 105 -12.22 -8.57 -16.45
C ILE A 105 -12.26 -7.06 -16.43
#